data_7ba7d37aaef633dcffbe64979ad18dcc
#
_entry.id   7ba7d37aaef633dcffbe64979ad18dcc
#
_cell.length_a   1.000
_cell.length_b   1.000
_cell.length_c   1.000
_cell.angle_alpha   90.00
_cell.angle_beta   90.00
_cell.angle_gamma   90.00
#
_symmetry.space_group_name_H-M   'P 1'
#
loop_
_entity.id
_entity.type
_entity.pdbx_description
1 polymer ?
#
loop_
_entity_poly.entity_id
_entity_poly.type
_entity_poly.pdbx_seq_one_letter_code
_entity_poly.pdbx_strand_id
1 'polypeptide(L)'
;ELRAHIETWAARRAAVRATDEQIAEIARTCEAMADPNAPPETQNAQDYAFHLAIGKASQSAVYMHLMEMMGDILERTIAYTRSALCSSLDERNQLIAEHRRIVNAIRNRDPDEAEHAMTRHLQHVVASYDAVDGVSAEREPAGDGATAPAASAAAMKAAGGFS
;
A
#
# COMPACT_ATOMS: atom_id res chain seq x y z
N GLU A 1 4.24 -2.18 8.89
CA GLU A 1 4.06 -3.35 9.78
C GLU A 1 2.61 -3.52 10.26
N LEU A 2 1.91 -2.44 10.73
CA LEU A 2 0.51 -2.53 11.16
C LEU A 2 -0.40 -3.09 10.06
N ARG A 3 -0.25 -2.59 8.83
CA ARG A 3 -0.98 -3.06 7.65
C ARG A 3 -0.88 -4.58 7.49
N ALA A 4 0.34 -5.13 7.59
CA ALA A 4 0.54 -6.58 7.45
C ALA A 4 -0.29 -7.39 8.47
N HIS A 5 -0.35 -6.95 9.73
CA HIS A 5 -1.09 -7.66 10.77
C HIS A 5 -2.60 -7.60 10.58
N ILE A 6 -3.13 -6.42 10.23
CA ILE A 6 -4.58 -6.26 10.11
C ILE A 6 -5.14 -6.87 8.82
N GLU A 7 -4.39 -6.82 7.71
CA GLU A 7 -4.87 -7.33 6.43
C GLU A 7 -4.75 -8.86 6.31
N THR A 8 -3.71 -9.47 6.88
CA THR A 8 -3.59 -10.94 6.95
C THR A 8 -4.74 -11.53 7.76
N TRP A 9 -5.03 -10.93 8.91
CA TRP A 9 -6.18 -11.33 9.72
C TRP A 9 -7.52 -11.12 8.97
N ALA A 10 -7.67 -10.02 8.23
CA ALA A 10 -8.88 -9.76 7.45
C ALA A 10 -9.07 -10.77 6.32
N ALA A 11 -8.00 -11.16 5.61
CA ALA A 11 -8.04 -12.16 4.56
C ALA A 11 -8.47 -13.52 5.09
N ARG A 12 -7.89 -13.96 6.23
CA ARG A 12 -8.31 -15.16 6.94
C ARG A 12 -9.80 -15.15 7.27
N ARG A 13 -10.29 -14.04 7.83
CA ARG A 13 -11.72 -13.90 8.18
C ARG A 13 -12.62 -13.84 6.95
N ALA A 14 -12.20 -13.19 5.88
CA ALA A 14 -12.94 -13.14 4.63
C ALA A 14 -13.16 -14.54 4.06
N ALA A 15 -12.15 -15.41 4.08
CA ALA A 15 -12.30 -16.80 3.64
C ALA A 15 -13.43 -17.54 4.39
N VAL A 16 -13.64 -17.23 5.67
CA VAL A 16 -14.68 -17.87 6.49
C VAL A 16 -16.05 -17.20 6.35
N ARG A 17 -16.09 -15.87 6.18
CA ARG A 17 -17.32 -15.07 6.38
C ARG A 17 -17.86 -14.40 5.12
N ALA A 18 -17.06 -14.25 4.07
CA ALA A 18 -17.48 -13.56 2.87
C ALA A 18 -18.74 -14.21 2.24
N THR A 19 -19.68 -13.39 1.79
CA THR A 19 -20.75 -13.88 0.91
C THR A 19 -20.20 -14.12 -0.49
N ASP A 20 -20.94 -14.82 -1.33
CA ASP A 20 -20.51 -15.08 -2.71
C ASP A 20 -20.45 -13.78 -3.53
N GLU A 21 -21.31 -12.80 -3.23
CA GLU A 21 -21.28 -11.47 -3.83
C GLU A 21 -20.01 -10.71 -3.41
N GLN A 22 -19.59 -10.82 -2.15
CA GLN A 22 -18.35 -10.19 -1.67
C GLN A 22 -17.12 -10.84 -2.31
N ILE A 23 -17.12 -12.15 -2.49
CA ILE A 23 -16.05 -12.87 -3.20
C ILE A 23 -15.99 -12.41 -4.67
N ALA A 24 -17.14 -12.27 -5.32
CA ALA A 24 -17.21 -11.77 -6.69
C ALA A 24 -16.68 -10.33 -6.80
N GLU A 25 -16.97 -9.47 -5.81
CA GLU A 25 -16.44 -8.11 -5.75
C GLU A 25 -14.91 -8.07 -5.59
N ILE A 26 -14.35 -8.88 -4.68
CA ILE A 26 -12.89 -9.01 -4.50
C ILE A 26 -12.23 -9.47 -5.82
N ALA A 27 -12.83 -10.45 -6.51
CA ALA A 27 -12.33 -10.93 -7.78
C ALA A 27 -12.39 -9.84 -8.87
N ARG A 28 -13.47 -9.08 -8.92
CA ARG A 28 -13.67 -7.99 -9.89
C ARG A 28 -12.62 -6.88 -9.72
N THR A 29 -12.32 -6.45 -8.51
CA THR A 29 -11.28 -5.45 -8.25
C THR A 29 -9.88 -5.97 -8.65
N CYS A 30 -9.59 -7.24 -8.38
CA CYS A 30 -8.36 -7.89 -8.79
C CYS A 30 -8.20 -7.89 -10.33
N GLU A 31 -9.22 -8.27 -11.09
CA GLU A 31 -9.15 -8.30 -12.55
C GLU A 31 -9.12 -6.88 -13.16
N ALA A 32 -9.82 -5.91 -12.56
CA ALA A 32 -9.75 -4.51 -12.99
C ALA A 32 -8.35 -3.90 -12.80
N MET A 33 -7.66 -4.25 -11.72
CA MET A 33 -6.25 -3.88 -11.48
C MET A 33 -5.30 -4.51 -12.51
N ALA A 34 -5.65 -5.70 -13.03
CA ALA A 34 -4.84 -6.45 -13.98
C ALA A 34 -4.96 -5.95 -15.43
N ASP A 35 -5.93 -5.07 -15.75
CA ASP A 35 -6.11 -4.55 -17.10
C ASP A 35 -4.85 -3.80 -17.59
N PRO A 36 -4.16 -4.28 -18.63
CA PRO A 36 -2.96 -3.65 -19.14
C PRO A 36 -3.22 -2.29 -19.81
N ASN A 37 -4.47 -2.00 -20.19
CA ASN A 37 -4.86 -0.77 -20.86
C ASN A 37 -5.36 0.30 -19.88
N ALA A 38 -5.58 -0.06 -18.62
CA ALA A 38 -6.00 0.91 -17.60
C ALA A 38 -4.86 1.86 -17.24
N PRO A 39 -5.14 3.16 -17.05
CA PRO A 39 -4.15 4.11 -16.54
C PRO A 39 -3.60 3.67 -15.16
N PRO A 40 -2.33 4.01 -14.83
CA PRO A 40 -1.74 3.65 -13.54
C PRO A 40 -2.59 4.10 -12.34
N GLU A 41 -3.19 5.27 -12.40
CA GLU A 41 -4.06 5.80 -11.34
C GLU A 41 -5.28 4.92 -11.12
N THR A 42 -5.88 4.42 -12.21
CA THR A 42 -7.00 3.46 -12.14
C THR A 42 -6.57 2.14 -11.53
N GLN A 43 -5.41 1.63 -11.92
CA GLN A 43 -4.87 0.39 -11.34
C GLN A 43 -4.58 0.54 -9.85
N ASN A 44 -4.01 1.69 -9.42
CA ASN A 44 -3.76 1.99 -8.00
C ASN A 44 -5.07 2.07 -7.20
N ALA A 45 -6.09 2.73 -7.75
CA ALA A 45 -7.40 2.81 -7.12
C ALA A 45 -8.06 1.42 -6.98
N GLN A 46 -7.88 0.53 -7.99
CA GLN A 46 -8.39 -0.85 -7.92
C GLN A 46 -7.62 -1.71 -6.93
N ASP A 47 -6.33 -1.49 -6.75
CA ASP A 47 -5.51 -2.15 -5.74
C ASP A 47 -6.01 -1.78 -4.33
N TYR A 48 -6.19 -0.48 -4.07
CA TYR A 48 -6.79 -0.02 -2.81
C TYR A 48 -8.20 -0.60 -2.60
N ALA A 49 -9.04 -0.57 -3.65
CA ALA A 49 -10.39 -1.13 -3.59
C ALA A 49 -10.39 -2.64 -3.31
N PHE A 50 -9.40 -3.39 -3.79
CA PHE A 50 -9.21 -4.81 -3.50
C PHE A 50 -8.99 -5.06 -2.01
N HIS A 51 -8.05 -4.36 -1.39
CA HIS A 51 -7.78 -4.49 0.05
C HIS A 51 -8.99 -4.07 0.90
N LEU A 52 -9.69 -3.01 0.48
CA LEU A 52 -10.92 -2.57 1.14
C LEU A 52 -12.06 -3.61 1.00
N ALA A 53 -12.20 -4.25 -0.16
CA ALA A 53 -13.21 -5.30 -0.38
C ALA A 53 -12.96 -6.53 0.51
N ILE A 54 -11.70 -6.94 0.70
CA ILE A 54 -11.34 -8.00 1.67
C ILE A 54 -11.71 -7.58 3.08
N GLY A 55 -11.43 -6.34 3.44
CA GLY A 55 -11.82 -5.78 4.74
C GLY A 55 -13.32 -5.85 4.98
N LYS A 56 -14.14 -5.43 4.01
CA LYS A 56 -15.61 -5.54 4.08
C LYS A 56 -16.05 -7.01 4.23
N ALA A 57 -15.42 -7.91 3.47
CA ALA A 57 -15.71 -9.34 3.52
C ALA A 57 -15.33 -10.01 4.86
N SER A 58 -14.39 -9.43 5.61
CA SER A 58 -14.05 -9.86 6.97
C SER A 58 -15.20 -9.68 7.98
N GLN A 59 -16.18 -8.83 7.65
CA GLN A 59 -17.33 -8.47 8.49
C GLN A 59 -16.91 -7.91 9.86
N SER A 60 -15.82 -7.15 9.90
CA SER A 60 -15.34 -6.48 11.12
C SER A 60 -15.55 -4.97 11.03
N ALA A 61 -16.43 -4.44 11.86
CA ALA A 61 -16.65 -2.99 11.95
C ALA A 61 -15.40 -2.24 12.42
N VAL A 62 -14.63 -2.83 13.35
CA VAL A 62 -13.38 -2.25 13.83
C VAL A 62 -12.35 -2.14 12.71
N TYR A 63 -12.19 -3.21 11.92
CA TYR A 63 -11.29 -3.19 10.75
C TYR A 63 -11.71 -2.11 9.75
N MET A 64 -13.00 -2.04 9.43
CA MET A 64 -13.50 -1.04 8.49
C MET A 64 -13.23 0.38 8.96
N HIS A 65 -13.45 0.66 10.23
CA HIS A 65 -13.17 1.97 10.81
C HIS A 65 -11.66 2.32 10.75
N LEU A 66 -10.78 1.36 11.03
CA LEU A 66 -9.33 1.55 10.88
C LEU A 66 -8.95 1.83 9.42
N MET A 67 -9.50 1.09 8.46
CA MET A 67 -9.25 1.30 7.03
C MET A 67 -9.74 2.66 6.55
N GLU A 68 -10.89 3.13 7.03
CA GLU A 68 -11.42 4.47 6.73
C GLU A 68 -10.51 5.57 7.29
N MET A 69 -10.02 5.43 8.52
CA MET A 69 -9.09 6.39 9.13
C MET A 69 -7.74 6.45 8.42
N MET A 70 -7.29 5.33 7.84
CA MET A 70 -6.00 5.21 7.17
C MET A 70 -6.10 5.36 5.65
N GLY A 71 -7.28 5.60 5.10
CA GLY A 71 -7.58 5.54 3.66
C GLY A 71 -6.58 6.30 2.81
N ASP A 72 -6.38 7.60 3.10
CA ASP A 72 -5.46 8.46 2.35
C ASP A 72 -4.00 7.97 2.42
N ILE A 73 -3.59 7.45 3.59
CA ILE A 73 -2.23 6.92 3.79
C ILE A 73 -2.05 5.64 3.00
N LEU A 74 -3.04 4.74 3.04
CA LEU A 74 -3.01 3.48 2.31
C LEU A 74 -3.00 3.69 0.80
N GLU A 75 -3.85 4.57 0.29
CA GLU A 75 -3.92 4.88 -1.14
C GLU A 75 -2.57 5.40 -1.66
N ARG A 76 -1.97 6.36 -0.95
CA ARG A 76 -0.63 6.88 -1.29
C ARG A 76 0.46 5.81 -1.20
N THR A 77 0.40 4.97 -0.17
CA THR A 77 1.34 3.88 0.03
C THR A 77 1.25 2.87 -1.10
N ILE A 78 0.04 2.47 -1.51
CA ILE A 78 -0.20 1.56 -2.63
C ILE A 78 0.32 2.17 -3.94
N ALA A 79 -0.01 3.44 -4.22
CA ALA A 79 0.45 4.12 -5.41
C ALA A 79 1.99 4.18 -5.50
N TYR A 80 2.65 4.52 -4.39
CA TYR A 80 4.11 4.54 -4.30
C TYR A 80 4.71 3.15 -4.54
N THR A 81 4.21 2.14 -3.85
CA THR A 81 4.69 0.75 -3.95
C THR A 81 4.52 0.19 -5.35
N ARG A 82 3.35 0.41 -5.96
CA ARG A 82 3.11 -0.05 -7.33
C ARG A 82 4.05 0.61 -8.34
N SER A 83 4.36 1.89 -8.17
CA SER A 83 5.33 2.56 -9.04
C SER A 83 6.73 1.95 -8.95
N ALA A 84 7.10 1.41 -7.79
CA ALA A 84 8.37 0.72 -7.56
C ALA A 84 8.34 -0.72 -8.06
N LEU A 85 7.26 -1.48 -7.73
CA LEU A 85 7.10 -2.90 -8.04
C LEU A 85 6.64 -3.20 -9.47
N CYS A 86 6.14 -2.22 -10.21
CA CYS A 86 5.62 -2.42 -11.56
C CYS A 86 6.52 -1.76 -12.63
N SER A 87 7.83 -1.70 -12.37
CA SER A 87 8.81 -1.14 -13.31
C SER A 87 9.00 -2.01 -14.55
N SER A 88 8.70 -3.31 -14.45
CA SER A 88 8.71 -4.27 -15.56
C SER A 88 7.37 -5.01 -15.69
N LEU A 89 7.15 -5.62 -16.86
CA LEU A 89 5.99 -6.48 -17.09
C LEU A 89 6.00 -7.73 -16.19
N ASP A 90 7.18 -8.26 -15.90
CA ASP A 90 7.33 -9.46 -15.07
C ASP A 90 6.95 -9.17 -13.61
N GLU A 91 7.44 -8.07 -13.06
CA GLU A 91 7.09 -7.64 -11.70
C GLU A 91 5.60 -7.35 -11.56
N ARG A 92 5.02 -6.68 -12.56
CA ARG A 92 3.57 -6.46 -12.61
C ARG A 92 2.79 -7.78 -12.62
N ASN A 93 3.18 -8.72 -13.49
CA ASN A 93 2.53 -10.03 -13.58
C ASN A 93 2.67 -10.82 -12.28
N GLN A 94 3.81 -10.72 -11.60
CA GLN A 94 4.03 -11.33 -10.29
C GLN A 94 3.07 -10.74 -9.25
N LEU A 95 2.96 -9.42 -9.17
CA LEU A 95 2.06 -8.75 -8.25
C LEU A 95 0.60 -9.18 -8.46
N ILE A 96 0.14 -9.22 -9.72
CA ILE A 96 -1.22 -9.70 -10.06
C ILE A 96 -1.40 -11.17 -9.69
N ALA A 97 -0.40 -12.02 -9.91
CA ALA A 97 -0.46 -13.43 -9.51
C ALA A 97 -0.62 -13.60 -7.99
N GLU A 98 0.01 -12.75 -7.20
CA GLU A 98 -0.15 -12.73 -5.74
C GLU A 98 -1.57 -12.36 -5.33
N HIS A 99 -2.16 -11.31 -5.92
CA HIS A 99 -3.54 -10.93 -5.67
C HIS A 99 -4.52 -12.05 -6.05
N ARG A 100 -4.34 -12.69 -7.22
CA ARG A 100 -5.15 -13.82 -7.66
C ARG A 100 -5.06 -15.02 -6.71
N ARG A 101 -3.90 -15.24 -6.09
CA ARG A 101 -3.75 -16.29 -5.08
C ARG A 101 -4.58 -16.00 -3.84
N ILE A 102 -4.62 -14.76 -3.37
CA ILE A 102 -5.48 -14.33 -2.26
C ILE A 102 -6.96 -14.55 -2.62
N VAL A 103 -7.39 -14.10 -3.81
CA VAL A 103 -8.77 -14.33 -4.31
C VAL A 103 -9.14 -15.81 -4.29
N ASN A 104 -8.25 -16.65 -4.81
CA ASN A 104 -8.50 -18.10 -4.90
C ASN A 104 -8.62 -18.75 -3.52
N ALA A 105 -7.77 -18.37 -2.57
CA ALA A 105 -7.83 -18.87 -1.20
C ALA A 105 -9.18 -18.49 -0.53
N ILE A 106 -9.60 -17.23 -0.67
CA ILE A 106 -10.90 -16.76 -0.14
C ILE A 106 -12.07 -17.49 -0.84
N ARG A 107 -12.02 -17.65 -2.16
CA ARG A 107 -13.04 -18.37 -2.93
C ARG A 107 -13.16 -19.84 -2.51
N ASN A 108 -12.04 -20.48 -2.25
CA ASN A 108 -11.98 -21.88 -1.81
C ASN A 108 -12.33 -22.05 -0.33
N ARG A 109 -12.65 -20.97 0.37
CA ARG A 109 -12.93 -20.99 1.82
C ARG A 109 -11.77 -21.57 2.64
N ASP A 110 -10.53 -21.30 2.22
CA ASP A 110 -9.30 -21.71 2.88
C ASP A 110 -8.70 -20.55 3.68
N PRO A 111 -8.97 -20.46 5.00
CA PRO A 111 -8.50 -19.34 5.83
C PRO A 111 -6.98 -19.36 6.04
N ASP A 112 -6.36 -20.54 6.09
CA ASP A 112 -4.92 -20.66 6.32
C ASP A 112 -4.15 -20.22 5.07
N GLU A 113 -4.57 -20.65 3.87
CA GLU A 113 -3.95 -20.18 2.63
C GLU A 113 -4.26 -18.69 2.37
N ALA A 114 -5.44 -18.18 2.74
CA ALA A 114 -5.76 -16.75 2.59
C ALA A 114 -4.84 -15.87 3.44
N GLU A 115 -4.59 -16.26 4.69
CA GLU A 115 -3.63 -15.61 5.57
C GLU A 115 -2.20 -15.68 5.02
N HIS A 116 -1.77 -16.86 4.56
CA HIS A 116 -0.46 -17.10 3.97
C HIS A 116 -0.24 -16.28 2.68
N ALA A 117 -1.22 -16.28 1.79
CA ALA A 117 -1.14 -15.56 0.53
C ALA A 117 -1.03 -14.04 0.76
N MET A 118 -1.84 -13.49 1.68
CA MET A 118 -1.78 -12.08 2.06
C MET A 118 -0.45 -11.74 2.72
N THR A 119 0.05 -12.60 3.61
CA THR A 119 1.36 -12.39 4.27
C THR A 119 2.48 -12.29 3.25
N ARG A 120 2.55 -13.22 2.28
CA ARG A 120 3.59 -13.20 1.23
C ARG A 120 3.49 -11.97 0.36
N HIS A 121 2.28 -11.58 -0.03
CA HIS A 121 2.05 -10.36 -0.79
C HIS A 121 2.57 -9.12 -0.05
N LEU A 122 2.22 -8.93 1.21
CA LEU A 122 2.64 -7.77 1.98
C LEU A 122 4.13 -7.79 2.34
N GLN A 123 4.75 -8.96 2.49
CA GLN A 123 6.19 -9.09 2.65
C GLN A 123 6.94 -8.66 1.38
N HIS A 124 6.45 -9.05 0.20
CA HIS A 124 7.01 -8.61 -1.08
C HIS A 124 6.89 -7.08 -1.22
N VAL A 125 5.73 -6.52 -0.86
CA VAL A 125 5.50 -5.07 -0.83
C VAL A 125 6.49 -4.36 0.09
N VAL A 126 6.73 -4.86 1.30
CA VAL A 126 7.70 -4.26 2.26
C VAL A 126 9.12 -4.35 1.75
N ALA A 127 9.53 -5.51 1.21
CA ALA A 127 10.89 -5.69 0.68
C ALA A 127 11.21 -4.72 -0.47
N SER A 128 10.21 -4.32 -1.25
CA SER A 128 10.39 -3.34 -2.32
C SER A 128 10.59 -1.91 -1.80
N TYR A 129 10.03 -1.56 -0.64
CA TYR A 129 10.32 -0.28 0.02
C TYR A 129 11.79 -0.17 0.41
N ASP A 130 12.30 -1.21 1.08
CA ASP A 130 13.69 -1.23 1.55
C ASP A 130 14.67 -1.12 0.38
N ALA A 131 14.34 -1.72 -0.77
CA ALA A 131 15.14 -1.65 -1.99
C ALA A 131 15.15 -0.22 -2.61
N VAL A 132 14.04 0.49 -2.59
CA VAL A 132 13.94 1.86 -3.13
C VAL A 132 14.60 2.87 -2.20
N ASP A 133 14.37 2.76 -0.89
CA ASP A 133 14.99 3.66 0.10
C ASP A 133 16.51 3.45 0.18
N GLY A 134 17.00 2.22 0.07
CA GLY A 134 18.43 1.90 0.00
C GLY A 134 19.12 2.53 -1.21
N VAL A 135 18.48 2.53 -2.37
CA VAL A 135 19.01 3.17 -3.60
C VAL A 135 18.98 4.70 -3.50
N SER A 136 18.04 5.28 -2.78
CA SER A 136 17.96 6.74 -2.55
C SER A 136 19.04 7.23 -1.60
N ALA A 137 19.39 6.45 -0.59
CA ALA A 137 20.46 6.78 0.37
C ALA A 137 21.87 6.73 -0.27
N GLU A 138 22.08 5.87 -1.28
CA GLU A 138 23.36 5.79 -2.01
C GLU A 138 23.52 6.88 -3.09
N ARG A 139 22.47 7.63 -3.39
CA ARG A 139 22.46 8.69 -4.41
C ARG A 139 22.66 10.11 -3.89
N GLU A 140 22.84 10.31 -2.58
CA GLU A 140 23.32 11.62 -2.11
C GLU A 140 24.77 11.82 -2.59
N PRO A 141 25.05 12.82 -3.45
CA PRO A 141 26.41 13.11 -3.85
C PRO A 141 27.16 13.58 -2.61
N ALA A 142 28.33 12.98 -2.35
CA ALA A 142 29.29 13.44 -1.36
C ALA A 142 29.43 14.96 -1.53
N GLY A 143 28.92 15.72 -0.56
CA GLY A 143 28.90 17.17 -0.58
C GLY A 143 30.29 17.71 -0.74
N ASP A 144 30.49 18.37 -1.85
CA ASP A 144 31.66 19.20 -2.12
C ASP A 144 31.72 20.30 -1.04
N GLY A 145 32.83 20.31 -0.31
CA GLY A 145 33.03 21.20 0.81
C GLY A 145 33.13 22.66 0.36
N ALA A 146 32.00 23.35 0.25
CA ALA A 146 31.93 24.78 0.08
C ALA A 146 31.57 25.44 1.41
N THR A 147 32.58 26.04 2.01
CA THR A 147 32.52 26.94 3.16
C THR A 147 31.41 27.97 3.05
N ALA A 148 30.46 27.96 3.96
CA ALA A 148 29.47 29.01 4.12
C ALA A 148 30.13 30.28 4.67
N PRO A 149 29.89 31.50 4.11
CA PRO A 149 30.28 32.73 4.74
C PRO A 149 29.33 33.09 5.89
N ALA A 150 29.91 33.42 7.00
CA ALA A 150 29.24 33.93 8.20
C ALA A 150 28.40 35.17 7.87
N ALA A 151 27.08 35.08 7.97
CA ALA A 151 26.17 36.20 7.94
C ALA A 151 25.86 36.67 9.36
N SER A 152 26.31 37.86 9.64
CA SER A 152 26.16 38.79 10.71
C SER A 152 24.78 38.78 11.40
N ALA A 153 24.82 38.61 12.72
CA ALA A 153 23.72 38.92 13.65
C ALA A 153 23.60 40.45 13.78
N ALA A 154 22.67 41.06 13.07
CA ALA A 154 22.19 42.41 13.41
C ALA A 154 20.88 42.69 12.65
N ALA A 155 19.74 42.48 13.30
CA ALA A 155 18.49 43.21 13.12
C ALA A 155 17.33 42.55 13.90
N MET A 156 17.38 42.65 15.20
CA MET A 156 16.21 42.44 16.04
C MET A 156 16.16 43.52 17.11
N LYS A 157 15.76 44.71 16.70
CA LYS A 157 15.33 45.76 17.62
C LYS A 157 14.57 46.83 16.84
N ALA A 158 13.24 46.72 16.83
CA ALA A 158 12.29 47.82 16.75
C ALA A 158 10.91 47.33 16.26
N ALA A 159 9.98 47.13 17.19
CA ALA A 159 8.59 47.54 17.14
C ALA A 159 7.87 46.98 18.38
N GLY A 160 8.16 47.63 19.51
CA GLY A 160 7.26 47.59 20.65
C GLY A 160 6.28 48.77 20.49
N GLY A 161 5.05 48.58 20.96
CA GLY A 161 4.16 49.66 21.29
C GLY A 161 2.91 49.70 20.42
N PHE A 162 1.80 49.30 21.03
CA PHE A 162 0.54 50.09 21.10
C PHE A 162 -0.42 49.34 22.02
N SER A 163 -0.74 49.97 23.08
CA SER A 163 -1.92 50.37 23.88
C SER A 163 -3.08 49.38 23.87
#